data_189d48879b8290cc995d7f767daf83f4
#
_entry.id   189d48879b8290cc995d7f767daf83f4
#
_cell.length_a   1.000
_cell.length_b   1.000
_cell.length_c   1.000
_cell.angle_alpha   90.00
_cell.angle_beta   90.00
_cell.angle_gamma   90.00
#
_symmetry.space_group_name_H-M   'P 1'
#
loop_
_entity.id
_entity.type
_entity.pdbx_description
1 polymer ?
#
loop_
_entity_poly.entity_id
_entity_poly.type
_entity_poly.pdbx_seq_one_letter_code
_entity_poly.pdbx_strand_id
1 'polypeptide(L)'
;IGLPAGLQGIVFGISNVLIQSSINTFGSLVIAGNTAAINIESFVYMSMNAFYQSTLSFTSQNMGAKKYHRLDKILLQGLGIVTVVGFVLGVGAYALGNILLGIFTDKPEVIMYGLNRMKIISATYLLCGLMDVTVGSLRGMGYSIFPMIVSLTGVCLFRVIWIFTIFQIYRTQESLYISYPISWALTATANICCYLIIRKKLLKRNDENI
;
A
#
# COMPACT_ATOMS: atom_id res chain seq x y z
N ILE A 1 -17.13 7.41 7.42
CA ILE A 1 -16.06 6.49 6.94
C ILE A 1 -16.04 6.44 5.41
N GLY A 2 -17.20 6.28 4.74
CA GLY A 2 -17.26 6.09 3.29
C GLY A 2 -16.75 7.27 2.47
N LEU A 3 -17.17 8.50 2.77
CA LEU A 3 -16.78 9.68 2.00
C LEU A 3 -15.25 9.92 1.99
N PRO A 4 -14.53 9.91 3.14
CA PRO A 4 -13.07 10.01 3.13
C PRO A 4 -12.38 8.88 2.34
N ALA A 5 -12.90 7.65 2.42
CA ALA A 5 -12.35 6.52 1.67
C ALA A 5 -12.57 6.68 0.16
N GLY A 6 -13.74 7.16 -0.25
CA GLY A 6 -14.04 7.45 -1.66
C GLY A 6 -13.16 8.55 -2.24
N LEU A 7 -13.01 9.67 -1.53
CA LEU A 7 -12.10 10.76 -1.94
C LEU A 7 -10.65 10.28 -2.05
N GLN A 8 -10.19 9.48 -1.09
CA GLN A 8 -8.86 8.88 -1.17
C GLN A 8 -8.71 8.01 -2.43
N GLY A 9 -9.70 7.18 -2.76
CA GLY A 9 -9.68 6.34 -3.96
C GLY A 9 -9.58 7.15 -5.26
N ILE A 10 -10.30 8.25 -5.37
CA ILE A 10 -10.25 9.15 -6.54
C ILE A 10 -8.83 9.73 -6.70
N VAL A 11 -8.25 10.28 -5.62
CA VAL A 11 -6.92 10.89 -5.68
C VAL A 11 -5.83 9.85 -5.96
N PHE A 12 -5.97 8.63 -5.41
CA PHE A 12 -5.09 7.50 -5.79
C PHE A 12 -5.19 7.17 -7.28
N GLY A 13 -6.42 7.17 -7.83
CA GLY A 13 -6.64 6.97 -9.27
C GLY A 13 -5.90 8.00 -10.11
N ILE A 14 -6.03 9.29 -9.78
CA ILE A 14 -5.33 10.40 -10.47
C ILE A 14 -3.80 10.22 -10.37
N SER A 15 -3.28 9.93 -9.18
CA SER A 15 -1.85 9.70 -8.99
C SER A 15 -1.33 8.53 -9.84
N ASN A 16 -2.08 7.43 -9.92
CA ASN A 16 -1.72 6.29 -10.74
C ASN A 16 -1.74 6.62 -12.25
N VAL A 17 -2.69 7.45 -12.72
CA VAL A 17 -2.72 7.94 -14.11
C VAL A 17 -1.46 8.76 -14.43
N LEU A 18 -1.00 9.63 -13.53
CA LEU A 18 0.22 10.41 -13.73
C LEU A 18 1.47 9.50 -13.83
N ILE A 19 1.56 8.49 -12.96
CA ILE A 19 2.65 7.50 -13.02
C ILE A 19 2.58 6.72 -14.34
N GLN A 20 1.39 6.26 -14.73
CA GLN A 20 1.21 5.53 -16.00
C GLN A 20 1.57 6.40 -17.21
N SER A 21 1.22 7.69 -17.19
CA SER A 21 1.62 8.65 -18.23
C SER A 21 3.15 8.74 -18.33
N SER A 22 3.86 8.75 -17.21
CA SER A 22 5.32 8.74 -17.20
C SER A 22 5.90 7.42 -17.73
N ILE A 23 5.27 6.28 -17.45
CA ILE A 23 5.68 4.97 -17.98
C ILE A 23 5.47 4.92 -19.50
N ASN A 24 4.41 5.54 -20.01
CA ASN A 24 4.09 5.55 -21.44
C ASN A 24 5.20 6.22 -22.29
N THR A 25 6.05 7.05 -21.70
CA THR A 25 7.19 7.68 -22.40
C THR A 25 8.30 6.69 -22.77
N PHE A 26 8.33 5.50 -22.15
CA PHE A 26 9.36 4.48 -22.40
C PHE A 26 9.05 3.54 -23.57
N GLY A 27 7.88 3.68 -24.20
CA GLY A 27 7.50 2.90 -25.38
C GLY A 27 6.66 1.65 -25.08
N SER A 28 6.15 1.04 -26.16
CA SER A 28 5.12 -0.01 -26.09
C SER A 28 5.54 -1.29 -25.36
N LEU A 29 6.80 -1.70 -25.48
CA LEU A 29 7.32 -2.91 -24.81
C LEU A 29 7.32 -2.75 -23.30
N VAL A 30 7.72 -1.56 -22.82
CA VAL A 30 7.69 -1.24 -21.38
C VAL A 30 6.26 -1.17 -20.85
N ILE A 31 5.36 -0.55 -21.62
CA ILE A 31 3.93 -0.48 -21.26
C ILE A 31 3.35 -1.89 -21.12
N ALA A 32 3.63 -2.77 -22.09
CA ALA A 32 3.13 -4.14 -22.07
C ALA A 32 3.66 -4.92 -20.84
N GLY A 33 4.97 -4.86 -20.56
CA GLY A 33 5.59 -5.50 -19.40
C GLY A 33 5.07 -4.95 -18.08
N ASN A 34 4.92 -3.62 -17.97
CA ASN A 34 4.34 -2.96 -16.82
C ASN A 34 2.89 -3.41 -16.56
N THR A 35 2.07 -3.49 -17.61
CA THR A 35 0.67 -3.93 -17.51
C THR A 35 0.55 -5.39 -17.08
N ALA A 36 1.36 -6.28 -17.65
CA ALA A 36 1.39 -7.68 -17.26
C ALA A 36 1.79 -7.83 -15.77
N ALA A 37 2.81 -7.10 -15.32
CA ALA A 37 3.24 -7.11 -13.93
C ALA A 37 2.15 -6.57 -12.98
N ILE A 38 1.46 -5.48 -13.33
CA ILE A 38 0.32 -4.94 -12.55
C ILE A 38 -0.78 -5.98 -12.36
N ASN A 39 -1.10 -6.76 -13.40
CA ASN A 39 -2.11 -7.81 -13.29
C ASN A 39 -1.71 -8.87 -12.25
N ILE A 40 -0.44 -9.30 -12.25
CA ILE A 40 0.07 -10.25 -11.25
C ILE A 40 0.06 -9.62 -9.85
N GLU A 41 0.54 -8.38 -9.71
CA GLU A 41 0.56 -7.63 -8.46
C GLU A 41 -0.85 -7.43 -7.87
N SER A 42 -1.88 -7.34 -8.72
CA SER A 42 -3.27 -7.20 -8.28
C SER A 42 -3.75 -8.38 -7.43
N PHE A 43 -3.31 -9.60 -7.72
CA PHE A 43 -3.63 -10.77 -6.88
C PHE A 43 -2.97 -10.68 -5.51
N VAL A 44 -1.71 -10.24 -5.47
CA VAL A 44 -1.01 -10.00 -4.21
C VAL A 44 -1.73 -8.92 -3.40
N TYR A 45 -2.11 -7.81 -4.06
CA TYR A 45 -2.83 -6.71 -3.43
C TYR A 45 -4.20 -7.13 -2.88
N MET A 46 -4.97 -7.96 -3.60
CA MET A 46 -6.25 -8.48 -3.10
C MET A 46 -6.08 -9.23 -1.79
N SER A 47 -5.02 -10.02 -1.65
CA SER A 47 -4.70 -10.72 -0.40
C SER A 47 -4.37 -9.74 0.72
N MET A 48 -3.61 -8.67 0.45
CA MET A 48 -3.32 -7.61 1.44
C MET A 48 -4.59 -6.89 1.87
N ASN A 49 -5.49 -6.58 0.93
CA ASN A 49 -6.77 -5.92 1.20
C ASN A 49 -7.66 -6.74 2.13
N ALA A 50 -7.63 -8.06 2.06
CA ALA A 50 -8.35 -8.93 3.00
C ALA A 50 -7.90 -8.70 4.45
N PHE A 51 -6.60 -8.52 4.70
CA PHE A 51 -6.08 -8.22 6.05
C PHE A 51 -6.44 -6.81 6.52
N TYR A 52 -6.46 -5.82 5.60
CA TYR A 52 -7.00 -4.49 5.88
C TYR A 52 -8.45 -4.57 6.36
N GLN A 53 -9.32 -5.25 5.60
CA GLN A 53 -10.75 -5.39 5.92
C GLN A 53 -10.97 -6.14 7.24
N SER A 54 -10.21 -7.20 7.48
CA SER A 54 -10.25 -7.97 8.72
C SER A 54 -9.86 -7.10 9.93
N THR A 55 -8.74 -6.38 9.82
CA THR A 55 -8.27 -5.49 10.90
C THR A 55 -9.28 -4.38 11.17
N LEU A 56 -9.84 -3.76 10.14
CA LEU A 56 -10.90 -2.76 10.27
C LEU A 56 -12.12 -3.33 11.00
N SER A 57 -12.58 -4.52 10.62
CA SER A 57 -13.75 -5.16 11.20
C SER A 57 -13.53 -5.52 12.66
N PHE A 58 -12.44 -6.22 12.98
CA PHE A 58 -12.13 -6.61 14.38
C PHE A 58 -11.89 -5.39 15.27
N THR A 59 -11.22 -4.36 14.75
CA THR A 59 -10.99 -3.13 15.50
C THR A 59 -12.32 -2.43 15.81
N SER A 60 -13.21 -2.26 14.83
CA SER A 60 -14.51 -1.60 15.05
C SER A 60 -15.41 -2.38 15.98
N GLN A 61 -15.44 -3.73 15.93
CA GLN A 61 -16.19 -4.55 16.88
C GLN A 61 -15.69 -4.38 18.32
N ASN A 62 -14.37 -4.39 18.53
CA ASN A 62 -13.80 -4.22 19.85
C ASN A 62 -13.92 -2.78 20.37
N MET A 63 -13.91 -1.78 19.48
CA MET A 63 -14.25 -0.40 19.84
C MET A 63 -15.70 -0.27 20.31
N GLY A 64 -16.66 -0.82 19.57
CA GLY A 64 -18.08 -0.82 19.94
C GLY A 64 -18.33 -1.56 21.27
N ALA A 65 -17.62 -2.64 21.53
CA ALA A 65 -17.67 -3.41 22.77
C ALA A 65 -16.87 -2.76 23.92
N LYS A 66 -16.25 -1.60 23.73
CA LYS A 66 -15.38 -0.89 24.70
C LYS A 66 -14.19 -1.73 25.20
N LYS A 67 -13.74 -2.73 24.43
CA LYS A 67 -12.61 -3.61 24.75
C LYS A 67 -11.28 -3.03 24.23
N TYR A 68 -10.94 -1.82 24.66
CA TYR A 68 -9.79 -1.05 24.13
C TYR A 68 -8.45 -1.75 24.31
N HIS A 69 -8.28 -2.58 25.34
CA HIS A 69 -7.07 -3.37 25.61
C HIS A 69 -6.75 -4.40 24.51
N ARG A 70 -7.73 -4.75 23.64
CA ARG A 70 -7.53 -5.69 22.54
C ARG A 70 -7.03 -5.04 21.26
N LEU A 71 -7.15 -3.72 21.12
CA LEU A 71 -6.84 -3.00 19.89
C LEU A 71 -5.38 -3.20 19.48
N ASP A 72 -4.43 -3.10 20.42
CA ASP A 72 -3.02 -3.29 20.16
C ASP A 72 -2.72 -4.72 19.68
N LYS A 73 -3.36 -5.71 20.30
CA LYS A 73 -3.21 -7.12 19.91
C LYS A 73 -3.73 -7.36 18.48
N ILE A 74 -4.88 -6.77 18.13
CA ILE A 74 -5.47 -6.87 16.77
C ILE A 74 -4.52 -6.25 15.75
N LEU A 75 -4.01 -5.04 16.02
CA LEU A 75 -3.06 -4.39 15.12
C LEU A 75 -1.78 -5.21 14.97
N LEU A 76 -1.15 -5.64 16.07
CA LEU A 76 0.11 -6.41 16.01
C LEU A 76 -0.06 -7.76 15.30
N GLN A 77 -1.17 -8.46 15.54
CA GLN A 77 -1.47 -9.68 14.79
C GLN A 77 -1.68 -9.41 13.31
N GLY A 78 -2.44 -8.35 12.96
CA GLY A 78 -2.65 -7.93 11.57
C GLY A 78 -1.33 -7.59 10.87
N LEU A 79 -0.46 -6.80 11.53
CA LEU A 79 0.86 -6.45 11.01
C LEU A 79 1.76 -7.68 10.83
N GLY A 80 1.78 -8.60 11.82
CA GLY A 80 2.57 -9.82 11.73
C GLY A 80 2.13 -10.71 10.57
N ILE A 81 0.83 -10.97 10.44
CA ILE A 81 0.30 -11.83 9.38
C ILE A 81 0.51 -11.19 8.01
N VAL A 82 0.20 -9.90 7.84
CA VAL A 82 0.37 -9.22 6.54
C VAL A 82 1.84 -9.13 6.12
N THR A 83 2.76 -9.05 7.08
CA THR A 83 4.20 -9.07 6.79
C THR A 83 4.61 -10.43 6.21
N VAL A 84 4.22 -11.52 6.87
CA VAL A 84 4.55 -12.88 6.41
C VAL A 84 3.90 -13.15 5.05
N VAL A 85 2.61 -12.91 4.90
CA VAL A 85 1.88 -13.17 3.66
C VAL A 85 2.37 -12.27 2.53
N GLY A 86 2.61 -10.97 2.82
CA GLY A 86 3.14 -10.01 1.85
C GLY A 86 4.54 -10.37 1.36
N PHE A 87 5.39 -10.82 2.27
CA PHE A 87 6.72 -11.31 1.92
C PHE A 87 6.63 -12.57 1.05
N VAL A 88 5.87 -13.58 1.49
CA VAL A 88 5.75 -14.86 0.76
C VAL A 88 5.13 -14.64 -0.62
N LEU A 89 4.01 -13.93 -0.72
CA LEU A 89 3.35 -13.70 -2.00
C LEU A 89 4.14 -12.73 -2.89
N GLY A 90 4.72 -11.66 -2.34
CA GLY A 90 5.48 -10.68 -3.11
C GLY A 90 6.79 -11.27 -3.65
N VAL A 91 7.58 -11.93 -2.81
CA VAL A 91 8.80 -12.60 -3.24
C VAL A 91 8.49 -13.81 -4.13
N GLY A 92 7.44 -14.58 -3.80
CA GLY A 92 6.98 -15.70 -4.63
C GLY A 92 6.55 -15.27 -6.02
N ALA A 93 5.78 -14.17 -6.14
CA ALA A 93 5.40 -13.60 -7.42
C ALA A 93 6.61 -13.19 -8.26
N TYR A 94 7.62 -12.57 -7.65
CA TYR A 94 8.87 -12.23 -8.34
C TYR A 94 9.68 -13.49 -8.74
N ALA A 95 9.83 -14.45 -7.83
CA ALA A 95 10.57 -15.68 -8.11
C ALA A 95 9.96 -16.51 -9.26
N LEU A 96 8.63 -16.54 -9.32
CA LEU A 96 7.87 -17.17 -10.41
C LEU A 96 7.59 -16.21 -11.57
N GLY A 97 8.16 -15.01 -11.56
CA GLY A 97 7.82 -13.92 -12.47
C GLY A 97 7.99 -14.27 -13.96
N ASN A 98 9.02 -15.04 -14.32
CA ASN A 98 9.20 -15.51 -15.70
C ASN A 98 8.01 -16.36 -16.17
N ILE A 99 7.53 -17.26 -15.34
CA ILE A 99 6.41 -18.16 -15.66
C ILE A 99 5.11 -17.35 -15.70
N LEU A 100 4.88 -16.52 -14.69
CA LEU A 100 3.66 -15.72 -14.57
C LEU A 100 3.53 -14.68 -15.69
N LEU A 101 4.61 -13.99 -16.05
CA LEU A 101 4.63 -13.04 -17.16
C LEU A 101 4.52 -13.76 -18.51
N GLY A 102 5.08 -14.97 -18.62
CA GLY A 102 4.95 -15.81 -19.81
C GLY A 102 3.51 -16.21 -20.15
N ILE A 103 2.57 -16.17 -19.18
CA ILE A 103 1.14 -16.36 -19.45
C ILE A 103 0.55 -15.18 -20.26
N PHE A 104 1.13 -13.98 -20.13
CA PHE A 104 0.65 -12.77 -20.79
C PHE A 104 1.34 -12.49 -22.13
N THR A 105 2.58 -12.98 -22.33
CA THR A 105 3.36 -12.67 -23.52
C THR A 105 4.50 -13.67 -23.75
N ASP A 106 4.77 -13.98 -25.03
CA ASP A 106 5.92 -14.80 -25.43
C ASP A 106 7.17 -13.95 -25.77
N LYS A 107 7.08 -12.60 -25.68
CA LYS A 107 8.19 -11.71 -26.01
C LYS A 107 9.15 -11.56 -24.84
N PRO A 108 10.42 -12.02 -24.95
CA PRO A 108 11.39 -11.96 -23.85
C PRO A 108 11.65 -10.54 -23.33
N GLU A 109 11.64 -9.54 -24.22
CA GLU A 109 11.84 -8.14 -23.86
C GLU A 109 10.73 -7.62 -22.94
N VAL A 110 9.48 -7.97 -23.22
CA VAL A 110 8.30 -7.59 -22.40
C VAL A 110 8.39 -8.26 -21.01
N ILE A 111 8.78 -9.53 -20.97
CA ILE A 111 9.01 -10.26 -19.71
C ILE A 111 10.11 -9.58 -18.89
N MET A 112 11.21 -9.17 -19.52
CA MET A 112 12.30 -8.48 -18.84
C MET A 112 11.83 -7.16 -18.19
N TYR A 113 11.05 -6.35 -18.89
CA TYR A 113 10.51 -5.11 -18.33
C TYR A 113 9.51 -5.36 -17.20
N GLY A 114 8.68 -6.39 -17.31
CA GLY A 114 7.78 -6.83 -16.23
C GLY A 114 8.54 -7.26 -14.99
N LEU A 115 9.61 -8.06 -15.14
CA LEU A 115 10.49 -8.48 -14.05
C LEU A 115 11.18 -7.32 -13.36
N ASN A 116 11.66 -6.32 -14.10
CA ASN A 116 12.27 -5.12 -13.52
C ASN A 116 11.31 -4.38 -12.57
N ARG A 117 10.03 -4.29 -12.96
CA ARG A 117 9.00 -3.75 -12.08
C ARG A 117 8.77 -4.64 -10.86
N MET A 118 8.54 -5.94 -11.07
CA MET A 118 8.24 -6.89 -10.00
C MET A 118 9.38 -6.99 -8.98
N LYS A 119 10.63 -6.89 -9.41
CA LYS A 119 11.82 -6.88 -8.54
C LYS A 119 11.74 -5.79 -7.47
N ILE A 120 11.26 -4.61 -7.80
CA ILE A 120 11.19 -3.48 -6.87
C ILE A 120 9.86 -3.47 -6.12
N ILE A 121 8.75 -3.59 -6.84
CA ILE A 121 7.41 -3.40 -6.26
C ILE A 121 6.96 -4.67 -5.53
N SER A 122 7.00 -5.84 -6.18
CA SER A 122 6.49 -7.08 -5.58
C SER A 122 7.30 -7.48 -4.34
N ALA A 123 8.63 -7.33 -4.39
CA ALA A 123 9.49 -7.63 -3.24
C ALA A 123 9.21 -6.72 -2.02
N THR A 124 8.70 -5.52 -2.24
CA THR A 124 8.41 -4.54 -1.18
C THR A 124 6.91 -4.42 -0.84
N TYR A 125 6.07 -5.28 -1.39
CA TYR A 125 4.61 -5.23 -1.18
C TYR A 125 4.19 -5.36 0.29
N LEU A 126 5.02 -6.00 1.11
CA LEU A 126 4.80 -6.06 2.56
C LEU A 126 4.64 -4.65 3.18
N LEU A 127 5.35 -3.63 2.67
CA LEU A 127 5.23 -2.24 3.16
C LEU A 127 3.84 -1.65 2.84
N CYS A 128 3.29 -1.98 1.66
CA CYS A 128 1.92 -1.64 1.31
C CYS A 128 0.93 -2.27 2.29
N GLY A 129 1.10 -3.56 2.60
CA GLY A 129 0.25 -4.27 3.56
C GLY A 129 0.33 -3.68 4.98
N LEU A 130 1.53 -3.32 5.45
CA LEU A 130 1.71 -2.65 6.75
C LEU A 130 0.99 -1.31 6.81
N MET A 131 1.09 -0.51 5.73
CA MET A 131 0.37 0.75 5.60
C MET A 131 -1.14 0.52 5.67
N ASP A 132 -1.68 -0.41 4.89
CA ASP A 132 -3.12 -0.66 4.78
C ASP A 132 -3.70 -1.20 6.10
N VAL A 133 -3.06 -2.17 6.75
CA VAL A 133 -3.50 -2.71 8.05
C VAL A 133 -3.56 -1.61 9.11
N THR A 134 -2.57 -0.71 9.13
CA THR A 134 -2.57 0.41 10.09
C THR A 134 -3.71 1.39 9.79
N VAL A 135 -3.96 1.70 8.51
CA VAL A 135 -5.12 2.51 8.09
C VAL A 135 -6.44 1.82 8.49
N GLY A 136 -6.55 0.50 8.30
CA GLY A 136 -7.71 -0.29 8.72
C GLY A 136 -7.99 -0.18 10.22
N SER A 137 -6.95 -0.27 11.05
CA SER A 137 -7.07 -0.10 12.49
C SER A 137 -7.52 1.31 12.88
N LEU A 138 -6.94 2.37 12.29
CA LEU A 138 -7.34 3.76 12.54
C LEU A 138 -8.81 4.00 12.15
N ARG A 139 -9.23 3.51 11.00
CA ARG A 139 -10.63 3.59 10.55
C ARG A 139 -11.58 2.80 11.43
N GLY A 140 -11.16 1.62 11.88
CA GLY A 140 -11.91 0.80 12.83
C GLY A 140 -12.12 1.48 14.20
N MET A 141 -11.19 2.34 14.61
CA MET A 141 -11.35 3.21 15.78
C MET A 141 -12.24 4.44 15.54
N GLY A 142 -12.77 4.63 14.33
CA GLY A 142 -13.61 5.78 13.95
C GLY A 142 -12.83 6.98 13.39
N TYR A 143 -11.52 6.90 13.27
CA TYR A 143 -10.68 7.98 12.74
C TYR A 143 -10.40 7.76 11.26
N SER A 144 -11.26 8.29 10.37
CA SER A 144 -11.13 8.12 8.92
C SER A 144 -10.42 9.28 8.22
N ILE A 145 -10.49 10.49 8.77
CA ILE A 145 -9.92 11.69 8.16
C ILE A 145 -8.39 11.69 8.28
N PHE A 146 -7.84 11.36 9.45
CA PHE A 146 -6.38 11.35 9.64
C PHE A 146 -5.65 10.41 8.69
N PRO A 147 -5.98 9.10 8.61
CA PRO A 147 -5.30 8.21 7.67
C PRO A 147 -5.56 8.59 6.20
N MET A 148 -6.69 9.22 5.87
CA MET A 148 -6.92 9.77 4.54
C MET A 148 -5.89 10.85 4.21
N ILE A 149 -5.74 11.88 5.05
CA ILE A 149 -4.78 12.98 4.83
C ILE A 149 -3.36 12.43 4.74
N VAL A 150 -2.96 11.56 5.68
CA VAL A 150 -1.62 10.95 5.70
C VAL A 150 -1.36 10.16 4.42
N SER A 151 -2.33 9.38 3.96
CA SER A 151 -2.18 8.59 2.72
C SER A 151 -2.17 9.48 1.46
N LEU A 152 -2.99 10.54 1.41
CA LEU A 152 -2.98 11.49 0.29
C LEU A 152 -1.65 12.24 0.19
N THR A 153 -1.11 12.67 1.31
CA THR A 153 0.19 13.38 1.33
C THR A 153 1.37 12.43 1.13
N GLY A 154 1.41 11.31 1.83
CA GLY A 154 2.53 10.38 1.82
C GLY A 154 2.61 9.48 0.59
N VAL A 155 1.48 9.17 -0.05
CA VAL A 155 1.47 8.36 -1.28
C VAL A 155 1.28 9.24 -2.51
N CYS A 156 0.16 9.98 -2.61
CA CYS A 156 -0.18 10.69 -3.83
C CYS A 156 0.71 11.91 -4.05
N LEU A 157 0.72 12.84 -3.09
CA LEU A 157 1.49 14.08 -3.23
C LEU A 157 2.99 13.78 -3.34
N PHE A 158 3.52 12.87 -2.53
CA PHE A 158 4.92 12.47 -2.60
C PHE A 158 5.31 11.93 -3.99
N ARG A 159 4.50 11.04 -4.59
CA ARG A 159 4.78 10.49 -5.92
C ARG A 159 4.65 11.54 -7.02
N VAL A 160 3.71 12.45 -6.91
CA VAL A 160 3.59 13.59 -7.84
C VAL A 160 4.84 14.46 -7.78
N ILE A 161 5.28 14.84 -6.58
CA ILE A 161 6.54 15.59 -6.41
C ILE A 161 7.72 14.81 -6.98
N TRP A 162 7.80 13.50 -6.73
CA TRP A 162 8.85 12.63 -7.25
C TRP A 162 8.92 12.65 -8.79
N ILE A 163 7.76 12.60 -9.46
CA ILE A 163 7.69 12.67 -10.93
C ILE A 163 8.22 14.00 -11.46
N PHE A 164 7.90 15.11 -10.81
CA PHE A 164 8.31 16.45 -11.25
C PHE A 164 9.73 16.86 -10.80
N THR A 165 10.36 16.09 -9.91
CA THR A 165 11.71 16.37 -9.41
C THR A 165 12.70 15.26 -9.78
N ILE A 166 12.72 14.17 -9.02
CA ILE A 166 13.71 13.10 -9.13
C ILE A 166 13.61 12.39 -10.48
N PHE A 167 12.41 12.10 -10.96
CA PHE A 167 12.22 11.47 -12.26
C PHE A 167 12.65 12.37 -13.44
N GLN A 168 12.63 13.68 -13.30
CA GLN A 168 13.14 14.58 -14.37
C GLN A 168 14.66 14.52 -14.48
N ILE A 169 15.35 14.23 -13.36
CA ILE A 169 16.82 14.08 -13.31
C ILE A 169 17.22 12.66 -13.76
N TYR A 170 16.57 11.66 -13.20
CA TYR A 170 16.83 10.24 -13.48
C TYR A 170 15.67 9.63 -14.24
N ARG A 171 15.63 9.78 -15.55
CA ARG A 171 14.56 9.27 -16.43
C ARG A 171 14.71 7.76 -16.68
N THR A 172 14.65 6.97 -15.63
CA THR A 172 14.68 5.50 -15.67
C THR A 172 13.41 4.89 -15.10
N GLN A 173 13.08 3.67 -15.52
CA GLN A 173 11.92 2.94 -14.98
C GLN A 173 12.08 2.67 -13.48
N GLU A 174 13.30 2.30 -13.06
CA GLU A 174 13.63 2.03 -11.67
C GLU A 174 13.37 3.27 -10.79
N SER A 175 13.69 4.47 -11.29
CA SER A 175 13.40 5.72 -10.57
C SER A 175 11.92 5.87 -10.27
N LEU A 176 11.02 5.53 -11.21
CA LEU A 176 9.57 5.55 -10.95
C LEU A 176 9.16 4.47 -9.95
N TYR A 177 9.68 3.25 -10.09
CA TYR A 177 9.29 2.12 -9.25
C TYR A 177 9.75 2.27 -7.79
N ILE A 178 10.93 2.85 -7.54
CA ILE A 178 11.45 3.12 -6.19
C ILE A 178 10.57 4.11 -5.41
N SER A 179 9.83 4.98 -6.07
CA SER A 179 8.88 5.88 -5.40
C SER A 179 7.79 5.13 -4.62
N TYR A 180 7.45 3.88 -5.02
CA TYR A 180 6.44 3.07 -4.35
C TYR A 180 6.86 2.64 -2.93
N PRO A 181 7.96 1.88 -2.75
CA PRO A 181 8.36 1.45 -1.41
C PRO A 181 8.67 2.62 -0.47
N ILE A 182 9.28 3.70 -0.97
CA ILE A 182 9.56 4.87 -0.14
C ILE A 182 8.25 5.52 0.35
N SER A 183 7.28 5.74 -0.56
CA SER A 183 5.99 6.31 -0.19
C SER A 183 5.21 5.43 0.79
N TRP A 184 5.23 4.10 0.61
CA TRP A 184 4.60 3.15 1.52
C TRP A 184 5.24 3.15 2.90
N ALA A 185 6.58 3.14 2.98
CA ALA A 185 7.31 3.19 4.26
C ALA A 185 7.03 4.48 5.04
N LEU A 186 7.10 5.64 4.36
CA LEU A 186 6.80 6.94 4.96
C LEU A 186 5.36 6.99 5.48
N THR A 187 4.40 6.56 4.66
CA THR A 187 2.97 6.59 5.02
C THR A 187 2.65 5.59 6.12
N ALA A 188 3.23 4.39 6.09
CA ALA A 188 3.06 3.40 7.17
C ALA A 188 3.59 3.94 8.50
N THR A 189 4.78 4.52 8.51
CA THR A 189 5.38 5.12 9.72
C THR A 189 4.52 6.25 10.27
N ALA A 190 4.04 7.16 9.41
CA ALA A 190 3.16 8.25 9.83
C ALA A 190 1.83 7.74 10.41
N ASN A 191 1.20 6.71 9.79
CA ASN A 191 -0.02 6.10 10.30
C ASN A 191 0.19 5.37 11.62
N ILE A 192 1.34 4.69 11.82
CA ILE A 192 1.70 4.07 13.10
C ILE A 192 1.84 5.14 14.19
N CYS A 193 2.52 6.26 13.90
CA CYS A 193 2.61 7.39 14.84
C CYS A 193 1.22 7.94 15.19
N CYS A 194 0.34 8.12 14.20
CA CYS A 194 -1.05 8.53 14.43
C CYS A 194 -1.81 7.52 15.33
N TYR A 195 -1.62 6.22 15.07
CA TYR A 195 -2.23 5.17 15.90
C TYR A 195 -1.80 5.29 17.35
N LEU A 196 -0.50 5.41 17.63
CA LEU A 196 0.02 5.51 18.99
C LEU A 196 -0.52 6.74 19.73
N ILE A 197 -0.62 7.88 19.06
CA ILE A 197 -1.18 9.13 19.63
C ILE A 197 -2.66 8.95 19.97
N ILE A 198 -3.45 8.41 19.04
CA ILE A 198 -4.89 8.19 19.23
C ILE A 198 -5.14 7.16 20.32
N ARG A 199 -4.37 6.08 20.31
CA ARG A 199 -4.46 5.02 21.31
C ARG A 199 -4.21 5.54 22.73
N LYS A 200 -3.18 6.39 22.90
CA LYS A 200 -2.88 7.02 24.20
C LYS A 200 -4.02 7.91 24.69
N LYS A 201 -4.67 8.67 23.80
CA LYS A 201 -5.84 9.49 24.12
C LYS A 201 -7.05 8.66 24.55
N LEU A 202 -7.30 7.53 23.85
CA LEU A 202 -8.41 6.63 24.17
C LEU A 202 -8.25 6.00 25.56
N LEU A 203 -7.04 5.56 25.92
CA LEU A 203 -6.77 4.99 27.24
C LEU A 203 -7.02 6.03 28.34
N LYS A 204 -6.43 7.22 28.22
CA LYS A 204 -6.60 8.28 29.21
C LYS A 204 -8.07 8.64 29.44
N ARG A 205 -8.86 8.73 28.36
CA ARG A 205 -10.30 9.02 28.45
C ARG A 205 -11.10 7.88 29.12
N ASN A 206 -10.64 6.64 28.99
CA ASN A 206 -11.28 5.51 29.66
C ASN A 206 -11.02 5.51 31.18
N ASP A 207 -9.79 5.87 31.57
CA ASP A 207 -9.39 5.95 32.98
C ASP A 207 -10.09 7.11 33.69
N GLU A 208 -10.42 8.21 33.01
CA GLU A 208 -11.16 9.36 33.55
C GLU A 208 -12.69 9.09 33.68
N ASN A 209 -13.22 8.01 33.08
CA ASN A 209 -14.64 7.66 33.11
C ASN A 209 -14.95 6.44 34.01
N ILE A 210 -13.96 5.92 34.75
CA ILE A 210 -14.09 4.89 35.78
C ILE A 210 -14.00 5.54 37.17
#